data_e18a4c2fe58c603474cd51d4db9bd97e
#
_entry.id   e18a4c2fe58c603474cd51d4db9bd97e
#
_cell.length_a   1.000
_cell.length_b   1.000
_cell.length_c   1.000
_cell.angle_alpha   90.00
_cell.angle_beta   90.00
_cell.angle_gamma   90.00
#
_symmetry.space_group_name_H-M   'P 1'
#
loop_
_entity.id
_entity.type
_entity.pdbx_description
1 polymer ?
#
loop_
_entity_poly.entity_id
_entity_poly.type
_entity_poly.pdbx_seq_one_letter_code
_entity_poly.pdbx_strand_id
1 'polypeptide(L)'
;MGVMSKYMRFREAGEAANVNNVAEYGEPARSLFTTSKFFSLHKGTDITDDAGNVLYHSASKFFSIHDKTDITDQDGNHVAHIERKVFTLHERHFITMADGRYFELSNELWHLIKDISNIEGLGWVLRGNIAGLNFQLYDQDDRIIAVISQKLFSIHDKYCVDIYQPEEEKTVVAILVTLQHMMKDREARNSSSSSFSSSSSSSSN
;
A
#
# COMPACT_ATOMS: atom_id res chain seq x y z
N MET A 1 -1.00 -33.32 -12.54
CA MET A 1 -0.24 -33.35 -11.26
C MET A 1 0.49 -32.04 -10.89
N GLY A 2 0.32 -30.94 -11.65
CA GLY A 2 1.12 -29.71 -11.47
C GLY A 2 0.48 -28.59 -10.62
N VAL A 3 -0.83 -28.45 -10.59
CA VAL A 3 -1.49 -27.26 -10.00
C VAL A 3 -1.59 -27.37 -8.46
N MET A 4 -1.91 -28.54 -7.94
CA MET A 4 -2.01 -28.77 -6.48
C MET A 4 -0.66 -28.64 -5.76
N SER A 5 0.43 -29.07 -6.40
CA SER A 5 1.79 -28.95 -5.83
C SER A 5 2.27 -27.49 -5.77
N LYS A 6 1.84 -26.65 -6.71
CA LYS A 6 2.16 -25.24 -6.72
C LYS A 6 1.37 -24.49 -5.63
N TYR A 7 0.11 -24.86 -5.42
CA TYR A 7 -0.77 -24.32 -4.38
C TYR A 7 -0.27 -24.62 -2.98
N MET A 8 0.18 -25.87 -2.73
CA MET A 8 0.76 -26.28 -1.44
C MET A 8 2.04 -25.51 -1.11
N ARG A 9 2.95 -25.34 -2.08
CA ARG A 9 4.20 -24.58 -1.88
C ARG A 9 3.97 -23.10 -1.58
N PHE A 10 2.93 -22.49 -2.16
CA PHE A 10 2.59 -21.10 -1.88
C PHE A 10 1.98 -20.93 -0.49
N ARG A 11 1.17 -21.89 -0.05
CA ARG A 11 0.63 -21.92 1.30
C ARG A 11 1.73 -22.05 2.36
N GLU A 12 2.66 -22.97 2.17
CA GLU A 12 3.82 -23.17 3.06
C GLU A 12 4.74 -21.93 3.11
N ALA A 13 4.96 -21.25 1.99
CA ALA A 13 5.79 -20.04 1.95
C ALA A 13 5.15 -18.87 2.70
N GLY A 14 3.83 -18.71 2.68
CA GLY A 14 3.17 -17.65 3.41
C GLY A 14 2.99 -17.96 4.90
N GLU A 15 2.71 -19.21 5.25
CA GLU A 15 2.74 -19.65 6.66
C GLU A 15 4.15 -19.45 7.24
N ALA A 16 5.21 -19.73 6.45
CA ALA A 16 6.58 -19.50 6.85
C ALA A 16 6.91 -17.99 7.00
N ALA A 17 6.39 -17.11 6.13
CA ALA A 17 6.60 -15.67 6.25
C ALA A 17 5.89 -15.11 7.51
N ASN A 18 4.68 -15.56 7.80
CA ASN A 18 3.97 -15.17 9.01
C ASN A 18 4.67 -15.67 10.28
N VAL A 19 5.16 -16.90 10.28
CA VAL A 19 5.95 -17.48 11.38
C VAL A 19 7.24 -16.70 11.62
N ASN A 20 7.92 -16.25 10.55
CA ASN A 20 9.12 -15.44 10.67
C ASN A 20 8.83 -14.06 11.28
N ASN A 21 7.73 -13.41 10.89
CA ASN A 21 7.33 -12.11 11.45
C ASN A 21 7.00 -12.23 12.94
N VAL A 22 6.25 -13.27 13.34
CA VAL A 22 5.94 -13.54 14.76
C VAL A 22 7.19 -13.86 15.56
N ALA A 23 8.14 -14.62 14.99
CA ALA A 23 9.40 -14.92 15.64
C ALA A 23 10.30 -13.67 15.83
N GLU A 24 10.22 -12.70 14.92
CA GLU A 24 11.03 -11.49 14.95
C GLU A 24 10.39 -10.38 15.79
N TYR A 25 9.06 -10.17 15.66
CA TYR A 25 8.36 -9.01 16.24
C TYR A 25 7.33 -9.40 17.31
N GLY A 26 7.07 -10.70 17.52
CA GLY A 26 6.01 -11.18 18.40
C GLY A 26 4.64 -11.21 17.71
N GLU A 27 3.60 -11.48 18.49
CA GLU A 27 2.23 -11.49 17.99
C GLU A 27 1.74 -10.06 17.72
N PRO A 28 1.17 -9.78 16.54
CA PRO A 28 0.59 -8.49 16.25
C PRO A 28 -0.65 -8.26 17.13
N ALA A 29 -0.89 -7.01 17.51
CA ALA A 29 -2.10 -6.61 18.22
C ALA A 29 -3.35 -6.81 17.35
N ARG A 30 -3.21 -6.65 16.02
CA ARG A 30 -4.28 -6.85 15.04
C ARG A 30 -3.70 -7.08 13.65
N SER A 31 -4.41 -7.88 12.83
CA SER A 31 -4.13 -8.02 11.40
C SER A 31 -5.27 -7.43 10.58
N LEU A 32 -4.92 -6.62 9.58
CA LEU A 32 -5.83 -6.04 8.61
C LEU A 32 -5.57 -6.68 7.24
N PHE A 33 -6.61 -6.72 6.41
CA PHE A 33 -6.54 -7.32 5.08
C PHE A 33 -7.13 -6.38 4.04
N THR A 34 -6.50 -6.34 2.87
CA THR A 34 -7.05 -5.65 1.71
C THR A 34 -6.93 -6.54 0.50
N THR A 35 -7.93 -6.50 -0.39
CA THR A 35 -7.93 -7.31 -1.60
C THR A 35 -7.25 -6.57 -2.73
N SER A 36 -6.52 -7.28 -3.58
CA SER A 36 -5.86 -6.75 -4.78
C SER A 36 -6.80 -6.31 -5.90
N LYS A 37 -8.11 -6.21 -5.66
CA LYS A 37 -8.99 -5.46 -6.56
C LYS A 37 -8.62 -3.97 -6.61
N PHE A 38 -7.34 -3.69 -6.39
CA PHE A 38 -6.70 -2.39 -6.53
C PHE A 38 -6.91 -1.74 -7.90
N PHE A 39 -7.25 -2.54 -8.91
CA PHE A 39 -7.39 -2.12 -10.31
C PHE A 39 -8.82 -1.79 -10.73
N SER A 40 -9.79 -1.84 -9.82
CA SER A 40 -11.14 -1.38 -10.14
C SER A 40 -11.16 0.15 -10.18
N LEU A 41 -11.17 0.70 -11.37
CA LEU A 41 -11.08 2.14 -11.70
C LEU A 41 -12.15 3.04 -11.04
N HIS A 42 -13.18 2.47 -10.39
CA HIS A 42 -14.38 3.23 -10.03
C HIS A 42 -14.92 2.99 -8.62
N LYS A 43 -14.24 2.18 -7.80
CA LYS A 43 -14.71 1.90 -6.42
C LYS A 43 -13.54 2.00 -5.47
N GLY A 44 -13.79 2.61 -4.32
CA GLY A 44 -12.83 2.68 -3.23
C GLY A 44 -12.29 1.32 -2.80
N THR A 45 -11.32 1.33 -1.91
CA THR A 45 -10.70 0.13 -1.34
C THR A 45 -11.28 -0.11 0.05
N ASP A 46 -11.71 -1.34 0.30
CA ASP A 46 -12.11 -1.79 1.62
C ASP A 46 -10.93 -2.46 2.33
N ILE A 47 -10.76 -2.14 3.59
CA ILE A 47 -9.81 -2.77 4.50
C ILE A 47 -10.62 -3.51 5.55
N THR A 48 -10.36 -4.81 5.70
CA THR A 48 -11.15 -5.72 6.52
C THR A 48 -10.34 -6.32 7.66
N ASP A 49 -11.02 -6.89 8.64
CA ASP A 49 -10.42 -7.80 9.60
C ASP A 49 -10.26 -9.21 9.01
N ASP A 50 -9.81 -10.17 9.82
CA ASP A 50 -9.64 -11.58 9.48
C ASP A 50 -10.98 -12.30 9.21
N ALA A 51 -12.07 -11.83 9.83
CA ALA A 51 -13.42 -12.34 9.61
C ALA A 51 -14.06 -11.77 8.31
N GLY A 52 -13.43 -10.77 7.68
CA GLY A 52 -13.91 -10.09 6.48
C GLY A 52 -14.86 -8.93 6.74
N ASN A 53 -15.00 -8.46 7.98
CA ASN A 53 -15.76 -7.27 8.28
C ASN A 53 -14.99 -6.03 7.81
N VAL A 54 -15.66 -5.12 7.13
CA VAL A 54 -15.04 -3.87 6.65
C VAL A 54 -14.82 -2.95 7.85
N LEU A 55 -13.57 -2.55 8.06
CA LEU A 55 -13.13 -1.64 9.12
C LEU A 55 -12.88 -0.22 8.61
N TYR A 56 -12.36 -0.13 7.38
CA TYR A 56 -12.09 1.14 6.72
C TYR A 56 -12.51 1.08 5.27
N HIS A 57 -12.99 2.21 4.78
CA HIS A 57 -13.34 2.42 3.39
C HIS A 57 -12.61 3.64 2.83
N SER A 58 -11.96 3.51 1.68
CA SER A 58 -11.37 4.63 0.97
C SER A 58 -12.18 4.95 -0.27
N ALA A 59 -12.62 6.20 -0.41
CA ALA A 59 -13.32 6.69 -1.58
C ALA A 59 -12.45 7.67 -2.36
N SER A 60 -12.16 7.35 -3.63
CA SER A 60 -11.31 8.18 -4.49
C SER A 60 -12.11 8.81 -5.61
N LYS A 61 -11.86 10.10 -5.89
CA LYS A 61 -12.39 10.84 -7.03
C LYS A 61 -11.29 10.98 -8.08
N PHE A 62 -11.23 10.04 -9.04
CA PHE A 62 -10.11 9.86 -9.97
C PHE A 62 -10.13 10.74 -11.23
N PHE A 63 -10.96 11.75 -11.35
CA PHE A 63 -11.10 12.54 -12.59
C PHE A 63 -10.60 13.99 -12.49
N SER A 64 -9.73 14.29 -11.55
CA SER A 64 -9.23 15.64 -11.33
C SER A 64 -7.69 15.67 -11.40
N ILE A 65 -7.13 16.80 -11.84
CA ILE A 65 -5.68 17.10 -11.77
C ILE A 65 -5.19 17.05 -10.30
N HIS A 66 -6.13 17.13 -9.35
CA HIS A 66 -5.91 16.98 -7.91
C HIS A 66 -6.76 15.81 -7.43
N ASP A 67 -6.18 14.60 -7.50
CA ASP A 67 -6.88 13.42 -6.97
C ASP A 67 -6.98 13.54 -5.45
N LYS A 68 -8.21 13.38 -4.97
CA LYS A 68 -8.52 13.43 -3.54
C LYS A 68 -9.13 12.10 -3.12
N THR A 69 -8.69 11.62 -1.97
CA THR A 69 -9.19 10.38 -1.37
C THR A 69 -9.53 10.64 0.08
N ASP A 70 -10.73 10.28 0.46
CA ASP A 70 -11.17 10.30 1.85
C ASP A 70 -11.21 8.88 2.38
N ILE A 71 -10.71 8.68 3.60
CA ILE A 71 -10.77 7.42 4.33
C ILE A 71 -11.74 7.60 5.48
N THR A 72 -12.68 6.66 5.61
CA THR A 72 -13.63 6.59 6.72
C THR A 72 -13.50 5.25 7.44
N ASP A 73 -13.84 5.22 8.73
CA ASP A 73 -13.97 3.97 9.48
C ASP A 73 -15.35 3.31 9.23
N GLN A 74 -15.56 2.15 9.85
CA GLN A 74 -16.81 1.38 9.73
C GLN A 74 -18.07 2.13 10.16
N ASP A 75 -17.93 3.12 11.02
CA ASP A 75 -19.02 3.96 11.53
C ASP A 75 -19.25 5.22 10.67
N GLY A 76 -18.45 5.37 9.59
CA GLY A 76 -18.49 6.52 8.68
C GLY A 76 -17.75 7.75 9.20
N ASN A 77 -17.01 7.65 10.31
CA ASN A 77 -16.21 8.77 10.80
C ASN A 77 -15.02 8.99 9.89
N HIS A 78 -14.66 10.25 9.65
CA HIS A 78 -13.48 10.61 8.90
C HIS A 78 -12.20 10.17 9.61
N VAL A 79 -11.29 9.53 8.88
CA VAL A 79 -9.99 9.03 9.36
C VAL A 79 -8.85 9.85 8.79
N ALA A 80 -8.83 10.03 7.47
CA ALA A 80 -7.79 10.78 6.79
C ALA A 80 -8.26 11.33 5.44
N HIS A 81 -7.67 12.43 5.03
CA HIS A 81 -7.77 13.02 3.71
C HIS A 81 -6.41 12.94 3.00
N ILE A 82 -6.39 12.42 1.79
CA ILE A 82 -5.18 12.31 0.95
C ILE A 82 -5.39 13.20 -0.25
N GLU A 83 -4.46 14.12 -0.49
CA GLU A 83 -4.43 14.98 -1.67
C GLU A 83 -3.16 14.74 -2.45
N ARG A 84 -3.30 14.37 -3.73
CA ARG A 84 -2.17 14.25 -4.66
C ARG A 84 -1.91 15.59 -5.34
N LYS A 85 -0.66 16.04 -5.35
CA LYS A 85 -0.21 17.19 -6.13
C LYS A 85 0.90 16.77 -7.09
N VAL A 86 0.69 17.05 -8.37
CA VAL A 86 1.66 16.79 -9.42
C VAL A 86 2.40 18.09 -9.70
N PHE A 87 3.62 18.22 -9.19
CA PHE A 87 4.51 19.33 -9.49
C PHE A 87 5.64 18.86 -10.43
N THR A 88 5.43 19.02 -11.71
CA THR A 88 6.39 18.84 -12.81
C THR A 88 7.20 17.55 -12.84
N LEU A 89 8.07 17.25 -11.89
CA LEU A 89 8.92 16.04 -11.84
C LEU A 89 8.74 15.20 -10.57
N HIS A 90 8.16 15.80 -9.53
CA HIS A 90 8.00 15.16 -8.23
C HIS A 90 6.53 15.14 -7.86
N GLU A 91 5.96 13.97 -7.86
CA GLU A 91 4.61 13.71 -7.37
C GLU A 91 4.66 13.52 -5.87
N ARG A 92 3.81 14.23 -5.15
CA ARG A 92 3.68 14.14 -3.69
C ARG A 92 2.24 13.90 -3.29
N HIS A 93 2.07 13.08 -2.27
CA HIS A 93 0.80 12.84 -1.62
C HIS A 93 0.86 13.45 -0.23
N PHE A 94 -0.10 14.31 0.04
CA PHE A 94 -0.25 15.01 1.30
C PHE A 94 -1.38 14.37 2.09
N ILE A 95 -1.09 13.92 3.29
CA ILE A 95 -2.01 13.21 4.14
C ILE A 95 -2.32 14.07 5.37
N THR A 96 -3.61 14.33 5.58
CA THR A 96 -4.12 15.01 6.77
C THR A 96 -5.01 14.04 7.53
N MET A 97 -4.61 13.68 8.75
CA MET A 97 -5.37 12.82 9.62
C MET A 97 -6.49 13.58 10.34
N ALA A 98 -7.54 12.89 10.76
CA ALA A 98 -8.64 13.48 11.52
C ALA A 98 -8.21 14.07 12.88
N ASP A 99 -7.11 13.56 13.47
CA ASP A 99 -6.52 14.07 14.71
C ASP A 99 -5.61 15.29 14.51
N GLY A 100 -5.48 15.79 13.27
CA GLY A 100 -4.68 16.95 12.90
C GLY A 100 -3.23 16.64 12.54
N ARG A 101 -2.76 15.40 12.63
CA ARG A 101 -1.44 15.00 12.11
C ARG A 101 -1.39 15.22 10.60
N TYR A 102 -0.23 15.68 10.13
CA TYR A 102 0.03 15.93 8.72
C TYR A 102 1.38 15.34 8.34
N PHE A 103 1.43 14.64 7.21
CA PHE A 103 2.66 14.07 6.67
C PHE A 103 2.58 13.92 5.15
N GLU A 104 3.72 13.67 4.52
CA GLU A 104 3.78 13.49 3.08
C GLU A 104 4.55 12.24 2.66
N LEU A 105 4.10 11.67 1.53
CA LEU A 105 4.77 10.60 0.81
C LEU A 105 5.09 11.08 -0.61
N SER A 106 6.34 10.93 -1.02
CA SER A 106 6.79 11.30 -2.36
C SER A 106 7.09 10.07 -3.21
N ASN A 107 7.02 10.19 -4.54
CA ASN A 107 7.38 9.11 -5.45
C ASN A 107 8.90 8.84 -5.47
N GLU A 108 9.71 9.66 -4.84
CA GLU A 108 11.14 9.37 -4.62
C GLU A 108 11.35 8.10 -3.81
N LEU A 109 10.36 7.69 -2.98
CA LEU A 109 10.35 6.41 -2.27
C LEU A 109 10.59 5.21 -3.20
N TRP A 110 10.20 5.31 -4.49
CA TRP A 110 10.36 4.25 -5.49
C TRP A 110 11.74 4.23 -6.17
N HIS A 111 12.47 5.34 -6.10
CA HIS A 111 13.79 5.49 -6.73
C HIS A 111 14.94 5.21 -5.77
N LEU A 112 14.64 5.02 -4.50
CA LEU A 112 15.66 4.69 -3.52
C LEU A 112 16.13 3.25 -3.74
N ILE A 113 17.36 3.13 -4.17
CA ILE A 113 18.11 1.86 -4.29
C ILE A 113 18.35 1.25 -2.88
N LYS A 114 18.07 2.02 -1.83
CA LYS A 114 18.15 1.59 -0.43
C LYS A 114 16.75 1.24 0.06
N ASP A 115 16.60 0.08 0.62
CA ASP A 115 15.38 -0.44 1.24
C ASP A 115 14.96 0.32 2.52
N ILE A 116 15.31 1.60 2.63
CA ILE A 116 15.06 2.45 3.81
C ILE A 116 14.63 3.84 3.35
N SER A 117 13.48 4.31 3.83
CA SER A 117 12.92 5.62 3.53
C SER A 117 12.30 6.25 4.78
N ASN A 118 12.52 7.56 4.96
CA ASN A 118 11.87 8.32 6.01
C ASN A 118 10.51 8.84 5.54
N ILE A 119 9.51 8.80 6.41
CA ILE A 119 8.20 9.42 6.18
C ILE A 119 8.26 10.83 6.78
N GLU A 120 8.25 11.83 5.89
CA GLU A 120 8.39 13.23 6.27
C GLU A 120 7.14 13.69 7.04
N GLY A 121 7.35 14.26 8.22
CA GLY A 121 6.29 14.72 9.11
C GLY A 121 5.92 13.75 10.24
N LEU A 122 6.25 12.45 10.12
CA LEU A 122 6.00 11.47 11.19
C LEU A 122 7.27 11.08 11.97
N GLY A 123 8.45 11.25 11.38
CA GLY A 123 9.69 10.70 11.93
C GLY A 123 9.77 9.18 11.85
N TRP A 124 8.89 8.55 11.07
CA TRP A 124 8.85 7.10 10.87
C TRP A 124 9.80 6.67 9.75
N VAL A 125 10.27 5.44 9.88
CA VAL A 125 11.13 4.81 8.89
C VAL A 125 10.43 3.63 8.25
N LEU A 126 10.42 3.62 6.93
CA LEU A 126 9.95 2.49 6.13
C LEU A 126 11.16 1.70 5.66
N ARG A 127 11.16 0.37 5.89
CA ARG A 127 12.22 -0.56 5.46
C ARG A 127 11.63 -1.69 4.64
N GLY A 128 12.27 -2.06 3.54
CA GLY A 128 11.91 -3.19 2.69
C GLY A 128 11.43 -2.80 1.29
N ASN A 129 10.83 -3.75 0.59
CA ASN A 129 10.42 -3.61 -0.80
C ASN A 129 9.03 -2.98 -0.92
N ILE A 130 8.98 -1.66 -1.08
CA ILE A 130 7.73 -0.92 -1.27
C ILE A 130 7.02 -1.35 -2.55
N ALA A 131 7.76 -1.57 -3.64
CA ALA A 131 7.21 -1.93 -4.94
C ALA A 131 6.50 -3.30 -4.92
N GLY A 132 6.94 -4.20 -4.05
CA GLY A 132 6.33 -5.50 -3.83
C GLY A 132 5.33 -5.51 -2.66
N LEU A 133 5.03 -4.36 -2.04
CA LEU A 133 4.24 -4.27 -0.80
C LEU A 133 4.69 -5.28 0.27
N ASN A 134 6.00 -5.36 0.47
CA ASN A 134 6.62 -6.17 1.51
C ASN A 134 7.63 -5.30 2.26
N PHE A 135 7.16 -4.65 3.32
CA PHE A 135 7.93 -3.67 4.07
C PHE A 135 7.46 -3.55 5.52
N GLN A 136 8.29 -2.95 6.34
CA GLN A 136 8.05 -2.68 7.74
C GLN A 136 8.04 -1.17 8.00
N LEU A 137 7.23 -0.75 8.97
CA LEU A 137 7.19 0.61 9.49
C LEU A 137 7.73 0.63 10.91
N TYR A 138 8.65 1.55 11.17
CA TYR A 138 9.26 1.78 12.48
C TYR A 138 9.02 3.21 12.92
N ASP A 139 8.87 3.42 14.21
CA ASP A 139 8.82 4.76 14.80
C ASP A 139 10.25 5.35 14.96
N GLN A 140 10.31 6.57 15.50
CA GLN A 140 11.59 7.27 15.75
C GLN A 140 12.49 6.59 16.78
N ASP A 141 11.94 5.70 17.61
CA ASP A 141 12.67 4.93 18.61
C ASP A 141 13.07 3.53 18.09
N ASP A 142 12.92 3.30 16.77
CA ASP A 142 13.20 2.02 16.08
C ASP A 142 12.30 0.85 16.55
N ARG A 143 11.10 1.14 17.09
CA ARG A 143 10.11 0.14 17.45
C ARG A 143 9.22 -0.15 16.28
N ILE A 144 8.88 -1.43 16.08
CA ILE A 144 7.98 -1.84 15.00
C ILE A 144 6.58 -1.27 15.21
N ILE A 145 6.02 -0.66 14.18
CA ILE A 145 4.64 -0.16 14.14
C ILE A 145 3.76 -1.16 13.39
N ALA A 146 4.21 -1.54 12.19
CA ALA A 146 3.46 -2.46 11.33
C ALA A 146 4.37 -3.22 10.37
N VAL A 147 3.94 -4.41 9.98
CA VAL A 147 4.53 -5.21 8.91
C VAL A 147 3.49 -5.39 7.81
N ILE A 148 3.83 -4.97 6.60
CA ILE A 148 3.00 -5.14 5.41
C ILE A 148 3.58 -6.27 4.58
N SER A 149 2.77 -7.26 4.25
CA SER A 149 3.19 -8.41 3.46
C SER A 149 2.11 -8.83 2.46
N GLN A 150 2.55 -9.27 1.29
CA GLN A 150 1.66 -9.90 0.33
C GLN A 150 1.39 -11.35 0.73
N LYS A 151 0.16 -11.67 1.10
CA LYS A 151 -0.26 -13.06 1.31
C LYS A 151 -0.70 -13.68 -0.01
N LEU A 152 0.14 -14.57 -0.55
CA LEU A 152 -0.10 -15.29 -1.81
C LEU A 152 -1.12 -16.45 -1.66
N PHE A 153 -2.17 -16.30 -0.84
CA PHE A 153 -3.06 -17.40 -0.46
C PHE A 153 -4.42 -17.44 -1.14
N SER A 154 -4.69 -16.53 -2.05
CA SER A 154 -6.01 -16.45 -2.68
C SER A 154 -5.88 -16.28 -4.18
N ILE A 155 -6.89 -16.75 -4.93
CA ILE A 155 -7.12 -16.44 -6.34
C ILE A 155 -7.17 -14.91 -6.58
N HIS A 156 -7.27 -14.14 -5.48
CA HIS A 156 -7.16 -12.69 -5.43
C HIS A 156 -6.02 -12.36 -4.44
N ASP A 157 -4.95 -11.77 -4.93
CA ASP A 157 -3.83 -11.31 -4.09
C ASP A 157 -4.38 -10.48 -2.92
N LYS A 158 -4.12 -10.91 -1.69
CA LYS A 158 -4.48 -10.19 -0.47
C LYS A 158 -3.21 -9.67 0.18
N TYR A 159 -3.25 -8.43 0.60
CA TYR A 159 -2.22 -7.88 1.46
C TYR A 159 -2.66 -7.99 2.91
N CYS A 160 -1.74 -8.41 3.75
CA CYS A 160 -1.89 -8.42 5.19
C CYS A 160 -1.06 -7.30 5.78
N VAL A 161 -1.64 -6.61 6.74
CA VAL A 161 -1.00 -5.57 7.53
C VAL A 161 -1.10 -5.98 8.98
N ASP A 162 0.01 -6.45 9.54
CA ASP A 162 0.12 -6.82 10.94
C ASP A 162 0.47 -5.56 11.75
N ILE A 163 -0.41 -5.15 12.65
CA ILE A 163 -0.29 -3.94 13.48
C ILE A 163 0.26 -4.33 14.85
N TYR A 164 1.35 -3.69 15.26
CA TYR A 164 1.99 -3.89 16.56
C TYR A 164 1.72 -2.75 17.54
N GLN A 165 1.46 -1.53 17.02
CA GLN A 165 1.07 -0.36 17.80
C GLN A 165 -0.38 0.03 17.41
N PRO A 166 -1.41 -0.41 18.19
CA PRO A 166 -2.81 -0.23 17.84
C PRO A 166 -3.23 1.24 17.71
N GLU A 167 -2.61 2.13 18.47
CA GLU A 167 -2.83 3.58 18.43
C GLU A 167 -2.47 4.20 17.08
N GLU A 168 -1.61 3.54 16.32
CA GLU A 168 -1.13 4.00 15.02
C GLU A 168 -1.85 3.33 13.83
N GLU A 169 -2.80 2.45 14.09
CA GLU A 169 -3.54 1.70 13.06
C GLU A 169 -4.09 2.62 11.95
N LYS A 170 -4.75 3.73 12.33
CA LYS A 170 -5.34 4.67 11.37
C LYS A 170 -4.29 5.34 10.48
N THR A 171 -3.12 5.67 11.04
CA THR A 171 -2.00 6.24 10.29
C THR A 171 -1.41 5.21 9.33
N VAL A 172 -1.24 3.97 9.75
CA VAL A 172 -0.79 2.86 8.90
C VAL A 172 -1.76 2.63 7.74
N VAL A 173 -3.07 2.66 8.00
CA VAL A 173 -4.11 2.57 6.96
C VAL A 173 -3.98 3.70 5.94
N ALA A 174 -3.76 4.94 6.37
CA ALA A 174 -3.58 6.08 5.47
C ALA A 174 -2.32 5.93 4.61
N ILE A 175 -1.20 5.48 5.19
CA ILE A 175 0.03 5.17 4.46
C ILE A 175 -0.23 4.07 3.42
N LEU A 176 -0.87 2.97 3.80
CA LEU A 176 -1.18 1.85 2.91
C LEU A 176 -1.99 2.31 1.70
N VAL A 177 -3.09 3.04 1.91
CA VAL A 177 -3.94 3.57 0.83
C VAL A 177 -3.14 4.51 -0.08
N THR A 178 -2.28 5.36 0.48
CA THR A 178 -1.43 6.26 -0.32
C THR A 178 -0.43 5.49 -1.18
N LEU A 179 0.25 4.51 -0.61
CA LEU A 179 1.19 3.67 -1.37
C LEU A 179 0.50 2.90 -2.51
N GLN A 180 -0.73 2.44 -2.28
CA GLN A 180 -1.54 1.81 -3.32
C GLN A 180 -1.83 2.76 -4.49
N HIS A 181 -2.17 4.02 -4.21
CA HIS A 181 -2.37 5.04 -5.25
C HIS A 181 -1.08 5.27 -6.04
N MET A 182 0.04 5.44 -5.34
CA MET A 182 1.34 5.64 -5.97
C MET A 182 1.73 4.47 -6.90
N MET A 183 1.47 3.22 -6.49
CA MET A 183 1.72 2.04 -7.33
C MET A 183 0.90 2.07 -8.60
N LYS A 184 -0.40 2.35 -8.49
CA LYS A 184 -1.32 2.44 -9.62
C LYS A 184 -0.90 3.51 -10.63
N ASP A 185 -0.49 4.68 -10.15
CA ASP A 185 -0.02 5.75 -11.01
C ASP A 185 1.26 5.38 -11.76
N ARG A 186 2.14 4.63 -11.13
CA ARG A 186 3.35 4.09 -11.77
C ARG A 186 3.02 3.10 -12.88
N GLU A 187 2.09 2.18 -12.65
CA GLU A 187 1.66 1.20 -13.66
C GLU A 187 0.99 1.87 -14.85
N ALA A 188 0.14 2.85 -14.61
CA ALA A 188 -0.50 3.63 -15.67
C ALA A 188 0.53 4.36 -16.55
N ARG A 189 1.59 4.88 -15.95
CA ARG A 189 2.70 5.53 -16.70
C ARG A 189 3.51 4.54 -17.52
N ASN A 190 3.80 3.37 -16.96
CA ASN A 190 4.55 2.34 -17.65
C ASN A 190 3.77 1.77 -18.85
N SER A 191 2.45 1.59 -18.72
CA SER A 191 1.61 1.11 -19.80
C SER A 191 1.46 2.11 -20.96
N SER A 192 1.47 3.42 -20.66
CA SER A 192 1.40 4.45 -21.70
C SER A 192 2.72 4.62 -22.47
N SER A 193 3.87 4.36 -21.86
CA SER A 193 5.18 4.45 -22.52
C SER A 193 5.45 3.29 -23.48
N SER A 194 4.87 2.11 -23.24
CA SER A 194 5.04 0.94 -24.12
C SER A 194 4.22 1.01 -25.41
N SER A 195 3.17 1.82 -25.47
CA SER A 195 2.36 1.99 -26.66
C SER A 195 2.96 2.95 -27.72
N PHE A 196 3.94 3.78 -27.35
CA PHE A 196 4.59 4.72 -28.26
C PHE A 196 5.74 4.13 -29.08
N SER A 197 6.30 2.99 -28.67
CA SER A 197 7.47 2.37 -29.33
C SER A 197 7.14 1.43 -30.50
N SER A 198 5.86 1.15 -30.78
CA SER A 198 5.44 0.22 -31.83
C SER A 198 4.98 0.85 -33.16
N SER A 199 5.02 2.18 -33.32
CA SER A 199 4.51 2.87 -34.50
C SER A 199 5.58 3.48 -35.46
N SER A 200 6.88 3.19 -35.28
CA SER A 200 7.96 3.77 -36.09
C SER A 200 8.74 2.78 -36.99
N SER A 201 8.11 1.72 -37.48
CA SER A 201 8.75 0.84 -38.45
C SER A 201 7.78 0.38 -39.55
N SER A 202 7.38 1.29 -40.43
CA SER A 202 6.92 0.94 -41.78
C SER A 202 6.81 2.19 -42.66
N SER A 203 7.89 2.61 -43.30
CA SER A 203 7.89 3.20 -44.64
C SER A 203 9.32 3.38 -45.15
N SER A 204 9.79 2.39 -45.87
CA SER A 204 10.84 2.52 -46.88
C SER A 204 10.62 1.43 -47.89
N ASN A 205 9.91 1.72 -48.93
CA ASN A 205 10.14 1.33 -50.30
C ASN A 205 9.19 2.14 -51.20
#